data_c1143e7d14b2bc8682ae8a37d9d81f24
#
_entry.id   c1143e7d14b2bc8682ae8a37d9d81f24
#
_cell.length_a   1.000
_cell.length_b   1.000
_cell.length_c   1.000
_cell.angle_alpha   90.00
_cell.angle_beta   90.00
_cell.angle_gamma   90.00
#
_symmetry.space_group_name_H-M   'P 1'
#
loop_
_entity.id
_entity.type
_entity.pdbx_description
1 polymer ?
#
loop_
_entity_poly.entity_id
_entity_poly.type
_entity_poly.pdbx_seq_one_letter_code
_entity_poly.pdbx_strand_id
1 'polypeptide(L)'
;MTENAQQPQDPSAPQLTEEEMAYVLSLFEMARTGDTENLLPAVRAGVPVNLTNSKGDTLLVLAAYHQREETVAALLEAGADPDRVNDNGQTALMSAVFRGNETIVRTLLEAGASQTAGAHSALDFARVFERTDLVPVLEEYAAR
;
A
#
# COMPACT_ATOMS: atom_id res chain seq x y z
N MET A 1 6.56 34.06 -8.33
CA MET A 1 6.50 33.38 -8.50
C MET A 1 6.74 32.46 -8.52
N THR A 2 6.27 32.28 -8.69
CA THR A 2 6.38 31.48 -8.81
C THR A 2 6.25 30.66 -9.41
N GLU A 3 5.87 30.44 -9.67
CA GLU A 3 5.72 29.68 -10.20
C GLU A 3 5.88 28.78 -10.61
N ASN A 4 5.61 28.70 -10.81
CA ASN A 4 5.62 27.76 -11.29
C ASN A 4 6.52 27.14 -11.70
N ALA A 5 6.94 27.45 -11.19
CA ALA A 5 7.95 26.61 -11.68
C ALA A 5 7.60 25.24 -11.70
N GLN A 6 6.53 25.13 -11.94
CA GLN A 6 6.02 23.87 -11.95
C GLN A 6 6.36 23.11 -13.09
N GLN A 7 6.27 21.87 -13.01
CA GLN A 7 6.38 21.09 -14.13
C GLN A 7 5.38 21.47 -15.10
N PRO A 8 5.68 21.48 -16.37
CA PRO A 8 4.69 21.78 -17.37
C PRO A 8 3.60 20.74 -17.30
N GLN A 9 2.37 21.22 -17.26
CA GLN A 9 1.25 20.34 -17.26
C GLN A 9 0.81 20.11 -18.67
N ASP A 10 0.38 18.89 -18.98
CA ASP A 10 -0.23 18.59 -20.26
C ASP A 10 -1.59 19.26 -20.26
N PRO A 11 -1.82 20.23 -21.15
CA PRO A 11 -3.09 20.96 -21.09
C PRO A 11 -4.30 20.09 -21.44
N SER A 12 -4.08 18.93 -22.05
CA SER A 12 -5.18 18.02 -22.34
C SER A 12 -5.46 17.07 -21.18
N ALA A 13 -4.59 17.03 -20.16
CA ALA A 13 -4.79 16.13 -19.05
C ALA A 13 -5.81 16.67 -18.09
N PRO A 14 -6.69 15.81 -17.56
CA PRO A 14 -7.65 16.27 -16.56
C PRO A 14 -6.93 16.75 -15.32
N GLN A 15 -7.44 17.82 -14.74
CA GLN A 15 -6.93 18.36 -13.50
C GLN A 15 -7.96 18.15 -12.42
N LEU A 16 -7.53 17.72 -11.24
CA LEU A 16 -8.44 17.57 -10.14
C LEU A 16 -8.80 18.94 -9.58
N THR A 17 -10.06 19.12 -9.24
CA THR A 17 -10.48 20.30 -8.50
C THR A 17 -10.00 20.19 -7.06
N GLU A 18 -10.11 21.31 -6.32
CA GLU A 18 -9.77 21.28 -4.91
C GLU A 18 -10.64 20.28 -4.14
N GLU A 19 -11.93 20.21 -4.50
CA GLU A 19 -12.83 19.28 -3.86
C GLU A 19 -12.45 17.84 -4.18
N GLU A 20 -12.10 17.57 -5.43
CA GLU A 20 -11.67 16.24 -5.82
C GLU A 20 -10.39 15.84 -5.14
N MET A 21 -9.45 16.79 -5.02
CA MET A 21 -8.20 16.51 -4.33
C MET A 21 -8.45 16.21 -2.85
N ALA A 22 -9.32 16.98 -2.21
CA ALA A 22 -9.65 16.75 -0.81
C ALA A 22 -10.28 15.37 -0.62
N TYR A 23 -11.13 14.97 -1.58
CA TYR A 23 -11.74 13.64 -1.53
C TYR A 23 -10.67 12.55 -1.64
N VAL A 24 -9.75 12.70 -2.60
CA VAL A 24 -8.67 11.73 -2.77
C VAL A 24 -7.84 11.62 -1.50
N LEU A 25 -7.49 12.77 -0.90
CA LEU A 25 -6.71 12.75 0.34
C LEU A 25 -7.46 12.05 1.47
N SER A 26 -8.79 12.19 1.50
CA SER A 26 -9.58 11.52 2.52
C SER A 26 -9.53 10.00 2.37
N LEU A 27 -9.38 9.50 1.14
CA LEU A 27 -9.28 8.07 0.91
C LEU A 27 -8.00 7.50 1.53
N PHE A 28 -6.90 8.22 1.38
CA PHE A 28 -5.65 7.79 2.01
C PHE A 28 -5.76 7.85 3.53
N GLU A 29 -6.48 8.83 4.04
CA GLU A 29 -6.69 8.90 5.49
C GLU A 29 -7.54 7.72 5.97
N MET A 30 -8.55 7.31 5.21
CA MET A 30 -9.35 6.14 5.54
C MET A 30 -8.49 4.88 5.59
N ALA A 31 -7.53 4.77 4.66
CA ALA A 31 -6.62 3.61 4.67
C ALA A 31 -5.75 3.62 5.92
N ARG A 32 -5.26 4.80 6.32
CA ARG A 32 -4.42 4.90 7.51
C ARG A 32 -5.17 4.58 8.78
N THR A 33 -6.42 5.02 8.87
CA THR A 33 -7.21 4.84 10.10
C THR A 33 -8.00 3.55 10.13
N GLY A 34 -8.05 2.85 9.00
CA GLY A 34 -8.80 1.59 8.94
C GLY A 34 -10.29 1.75 8.74
N ASP A 35 -10.71 2.84 8.10
CA ASP A 35 -12.13 3.11 7.87
C ASP A 35 -12.60 2.35 6.63
N THR A 36 -12.69 1.04 6.76
CA THR A 36 -13.03 0.16 5.66
C THR A 36 -14.45 0.43 5.16
N GLU A 37 -15.35 0.76 6.08
CA GLU A 37 -16.77 0.97 5.73
C GLU A 37 -16.96 2.11 4.74
N ASN A 38 -16.11 3.13 4.81
CA ASN A 38 -16.23 4.25 3.89
C ASN A 38 -15.28 4.12 2.70
N LEU A 39 -14.17 3.42 2.86
CA LEU A 39 -13.19 3.29 1.80
C LEU A 39 -13.66 2.33 0.70
N LEU A 40 -14.15 1.16 1.08
CA LEU A 40 -14.50 0.14 0.10
C LEU A 40 -15.63 0.55 -0.84
N PRO A 41 -16.69 1.23 -0.36
CA PRO A 41 -17.71 1.70 -1.32
C PRO A 41 -17.14 2.65 -2.36
N ALA A 42 -16.16 3.50 -1.99
CA ALA A 42 -15.53 4.39 -2.96
C ALA A 42 -14.80 3.59 -4.02
N VAL A 43 -14.05 2.56 -3.62
CA VAL A 43 -13.34 1.70 -4.57
C VAL A 43 -14.33 0.99 -5.48
N ARG A 44 -15.41 0.46 -4.91
CA ARG A 44 -16.42 -0.23 -5.71
C ARG A 44 -17.14 0.70 -6.67
N ALA A 45 -17.21 1.99 -6.32
CA ALA A 45 -17.85 2.98 -7.18
C ALA A 45 -16.93 3.48 -8.29
N GLY A 46 -15.68 3.02 -8.33
CA GLY A 46 -14.80 3.34 -9.44
C GLY A 46 -13.49 4.02 -9.10
N VAL A 47 -13.22 4.31 -7.82
CA VAL A 47 -11.92 4.84 -7.44
C VAL A 47 -10.87 3.77 -7.71
N PRO A 48 -9.76 4.10 -8.41
CA PRO A 48 -8.73 3.09 -8.68
C PRO A 48 -8.14 2.56 -7.38
N VAL A 49 -8.15 1.23 -7.23
CA VAL A 49 -7.72 0.61 -5.98
C VAL A 49 -6.21 0.77 -5.77
N ASN A 50 -5.45 0.94 -6.86
CA ASN A 50 -3.99 1.10 -6.79
C ASN A 50 -3.56 2.55 -6.85
N LEU A 51 -4.46 3.47 -6.55
CA LEU A 51 -4.16 4.89 -6.46
C LEU A 51 -3.00 5.13 -5.51
N THR A 52 -2.10 6.07 -5.85
CA THR A 52 -0.94 6.38 -5.01
C THR A 52 -0.95 7.84 -4.58
N ASN A 53 -0.38 8.08 -3.42
CA ASN A 53 -0.19 9.45 -2.94
C ASN A 53 1.13 10.02 -3.49
N SER A 54 1.52 11.19 -3.00
CA SER A 54 2.72 11.87 -3.50
C SER A 54 4.02 11.13 -3.18
N LYS A 55 3.99 10.16 -2.27
CA LYS A 55 5.15 9.35 -1.93
C LYS A 55 5.13 8.00 -2.62
N GLY A 56 4.15 7.77 -3.48
CA GLY A 56 4.01 6.50 -4.17
C GLY A 56 3.36 5.41 -3.33
N ASP A 57 2.85 5.75 -2.15
CA ASP A 57 2.17 4.76 -1.32
C ASP A 57 0.78 4.50 -1.85
N THR A 58 0.43 3.21 -1.98
CA THR A 58 -0.92 2.82 -2.30
C THR A 58 -1.78 2.80 -1.04
N LEU A 59 -3.08 2.70 -1.23
CA LEU A 59 -3.98 2.48 -0.10
C LEU A 59 -3.57 1.23 0.68
N LEU A 60 -3.17 0.19 -0.04
CA LEU A 60 -2.76 -1.07 0.60
C LEU A 60 -1.50 -0.90 1.45
N VAL A 61 -0.50 -0.18 0.93
CA VAL A 61 0.73 0.07 1.69
C VAL A 61 0.42 0.81 2.98
N LEU A 62 -0.42 1.83 2.91
CA LEU A 62 -0.78 2.60 4.11
C LEU A 62 -1.53 1.74 5.12
N ALA A 63 -2.48 0.93 4.64
CA ALA A 63 -3.23 0.06 5.53
C ALA A 63 -2.31 -0.95 6.20
N ALA A 64 -1.35 -1.51 5.45
CA ALA A 64 -0.42 -2.49 6.00
C ALA A 64 0.50 -1.83 7.03
N TYR A 65 1.04 -0.67 6.69
CA TYR A 65 1.96 0.01 7.60
C TYR A 65 1.27 0.40 8.91
N HIS A 66 0.00 0.79 8.83
CA HIS A 66 -0.74 1.20 10.02
C HIS A 66 -1.50 0.04 10.66
N GLN A 67 -1.24 -1.19 10.21
CA GLN A 67 -1.74 -2.42 10.80
C GLN A 67 -3.26 -2.53 10.79
N ARG A 68 -3.86 -2.11 9.67
CA ARG A 68 -5.32 -2.17 9.49
C ARG A 68 -5.68 -3.48 8.78
N GLU A 69 -5.82 -4.54 9.57
CA GLU A 69 -5.93 -5.91 9.04
C GLU A 69 -7.17 -6.09 8.16
N GLU A 70 -8.29 -5.58 8.61
CA GLU A 70 -9.54 -5.71 7.84
C GLU A 70 -9.45 -4.94 6.54
N THR A 71 -8.87 -3.74 6.58
CA THR A 71 -8.73 -2.90 5.39
C THR A 71 -7.81 -3.56 4.38
N VAL A 72 -6.70 -4.15 4.84
CA VAL A 72 -5.78 -4.86 3.96
C VAL A 72 -6.51 -5.99 3.23
N ALA A 73 -7.24 -6.81 3.97
CA ALA A 73 -7.96 -7.93 3.37
C ALA A 73 -9.00 -7.43 2.36
N ALA A 74 -9.73 -6.39 2.71
CA ALA A 74 -10.78 -5.87 1.83
C ALA A 74 -10.20 -5.27 0.56
N LEU A 75 -9.07 -4.55 0.68
CA LEU A 75 -8.43 -3.97 -0.51
C LEU A 75 -7.92 -5.06 -1.45
N LEU A 76 -7.34 -6.13 -0.90
CA LEU A 76 -6.88 -7.24 -1.71
C LEU A 76 -8.04 -7.92 -2.43
N GLU A 77 -9.16 -8.10 -1.74
CA GLU A 77 -10.36 -8.67 -2.38
C GLU A 77 -10.87 -7.77 -3.51
N ALA A 78 -10.67 -6.46 -3.38
CA ALA A 78 -11.08 -5.52 -4.40
C ALA A 78 -10.08 -5.40 -5.54
N GLY A 79 -9.02 -6.20 -5.54
CA GLY A 79 -8.07 -6.25 -6.63
C GLY A 79 -6.80 -5.42 -6.44
N ALA A 80 -6.50 -5.01 -5.21
CA ALA A 80 -5.27 -4.26 -4.96
C ALA A 80 -4.06 -5.10 -5.34
N ASP A 81 -3.10 -4.46 -6.01
CA ASP A 81 -1.85 -5.11 -6.42
C ASP A 81 -0.90 -5.08 -5.24
N PRO A 82 -0.56 -6.25 -4.66
CA PRO A 82 0.29 -6.27 -3.47
C PRO A 82 1.74 -5.92 -3.75
N ASP A 83 2.15 -5.89 -5.03
CA ASP A 83 3.56 -5.74 -5.36
C ASP A 83 3.94 -4.32 -5.79
N ARG A 84 3.03 -3.36 -5.67
CA ARG A 84 3.36 -1.97 -5.97
C ARG A 84 4.43 -1.46 -5.02
N VAL A 85 5.37 -0.72 -5.57
CA VAL A 85 6.56 -0.24 -4.84
C VAL A 85 6.45 1.28 -4.71
N ASN A 86 6.62 1.80 -3.51
CA ASN A 86 6.59 3.24 -3.31
C ASN A 86 7.93 3.87 -3.65
N ASP A 87 8.05 5.20 -3.45
CA ASP A 87 9.25 5.93 -3.82
C ASP A 87 10.47 5.51 -3.01
N ASN A 88 10.27 4.87 -1.86
CA ASN A 88 11.36 4.37 -1.03
C ASN A 88 11.67 2.90 -1.31
N GLY A 89 11.10 2.32 -2.34
CA GLY A 89 11.38 0.93 -2.69
C GLY A 89 10.64 -0.08 -1.82
N GLN A 90 9.57 0.33 -1.18
CA GLN A 90 8.87 -0.53 -0.21
C GLN A 90 7.55 -1.01 -0.76
N THR A 91 7.19 -2.24 -0.39
CA THR A 91 5.91 -2.85 -0.74
C THR A 91 5.05 -2.95 0.51
N ALA A 92 3.80 -3.35 0.33
CA ALA A 92 2.92 -3.61 1.46
C ALA A 92 3.47 -4.72 2.35
N LEU A 93 4.06 -5.75 1.74
CA LEU A 93 4.64 -6.86 2.52
C LEU A 93 5.79 -6.36 3.40
N MET A 94 6.67 -5.53 2.84
CA MET A 94 7.77 -4.98 3.63
C MET A 94 7.26 -4.13 4.78
N SER A 95 6.18 -3.38 4.55
CA SER A 95 5.59 -2.57 5.62
C SER A 95 5.05 -3.43 6.74
N ALA A 96 4.37 -4.53 6.40
CA ALA A 96 3.84 -5.45 7.39
C ALA A 96 4.94 -6.14 8.17
N VAL A 97 6.03 -6.50 7.48
CA VAL A 97 7.19 -7.11 8.13
C VAL A 97 7.82 -6.11 9.11
N PHE A 98 8.00 -4.87 8.66
CA PHE A 98 8.59 -3.84 9.51
C PHE A 98 7.77 -3.65 10.79
N ARG A 99 6.44 -3.66 10.67
CA ARG A 99 5.57 -3.50 11.83
C ARG A 99 5.44 -4.78 12.65
N GLY A 100 5.92 -5.90 12.13
CA GLY A 100 5.86 -7.17 12.83
C GLY A 100 4.46 -7.77 12.91
N ASN A 101 3.61 -7.46 11.96
CA ASN A 101 2.21 -7.91 11.99
C ASN A 101 2.07 -9.19 11.16
N GLU A 102 2.15 -10.33 11.85
CA GLU A 102 2.11 -11.62 11.17
C GLU A 102 0.81 -11.86 10.42
N THR A 103 -0.32 -11.39 10.97
CA THR A 103 -1.61 -11.56 10.30
C THR A 103 -1.59 -10.91 8.93
N ILE A 104 -1.12 -9.67 8.85
CA ILE A 104 -1.07 -8.97 7.57
C ILE A 104 -0.04 -9.61 6.65
N VAL A 105 1.12 -10.04 7.20
CA VAL A 105 2.13 -10.73 6.39
C VAL A 105 1.51 -11.96 5.72
N ARG A 106 0.80 -12.78 6.49
CA ARG A 106 0.18 -13.97 5.92
C ARG A 106 -0.93 -13.62 4.93
N THR A 107 -1.73 -12.60 5.24
CA THR A 107 -2.80 -12.17 4.34
C THR A 107 -2.23 -11.76 2.97
N LEU A 108 -1.13 -10.99 3.00
CA LEU A 108 -0.50 -10.55 1.75
C LEU A 108 0.11 -11.73 0.99
N LEU A 109 0.79 -12.64 1.70
CA LEU A 109 1.40 -13.79 1.05
C LEU A 109 0.34 -14.73 0.46
N GLU A 110 -0.78 -14.90 1.16
CA GLU A 110 -1.89 -15.71 0.63
C GLU A 110 -2.47 -15.09 -0.63
N ALA A 111 -2.40 -13.77 -0.74
CA ALA A 111 -2.87 -13.08 -1.93
C ALA A 111 -1.82 -13.05 -3.05
N GLY A 112 -0.69 -13.70 -2.86
CA GLY A 112 0.33 -13.80 -3.89
C GLY A 112 1.40 -12.73 -3.87
N ALA A 113 1.55 -12.00 -2.76
CA ALA A 113 2.58 -10.96 -2.68
C ALA A 113 3.96 -11.54 -2.92
N SER A 114 4.75 -10.84 -3.73
CA SER A 114 6.13 -11.23 -4.03
C SER A 114 7.04 -10.87 -2.87
N GLN A 115 7.89 -11.80 -2.48
CA GLN A 115 8.86 -11.50 -1.42
C GLN A 115 10.09 -10.78 -1.93
N THR A 116 10.22 -10.65 -3.25
CA THR A 116 11.38 -10.01 -3.85
C THR A 116 11.06 -8.72 -4.59
N ALA A 117 9.81 -8.30 -4.63
CA ALA A 117 9.47 -6.99 -5.19
C ALA A 117 10.01 -5.90 -4.27
N GLY A 118 10.40 -4.79 -4.85
CA GLY A 118 10.93 -3.67 -4.08
C GLY A 118 12.43 -3.68 -3.99
N ALA A 119 12.98 -2.80 -3.16
CA ALA A 119 14.42 -2.59 -3.07
C ALA A 119 15.15 -3.74 -2.39
N HIS A 120 14.46 -4.44 -1.49
CA HIS A 120 15.06 -5.54 -0.73
C HIS A 120 14.05 -6.66 -0.61
N SER A 121 14.55 -7.89 -0.44
CA SER A 121 13.64 -9.00 -0.21
C SER A 121 13.00 -8.87 1.17
N ALA A 122 11.81 -9.45 1.31
CA ALA A 122 11.12 -9.43 2.59
C ALA A 122 11.94 -10.13 3.67
N LEU A 123 12.64 -11.19 3.30
CA LEU A 123 13.46 -11.95 4.23
C LEU A 123 14.62 -11.11 4.76
N ASP A 124 15.32 -10.41 3.85
CA ASP A 124 16.40 -9.53 4.27
C ASP A 124 15.88 -8.42 5.16
N PHE A 125 14.72 -7.88 4.80
CA PHE A 125 14.10 -6.82 5.58
C PHE A 125 13.77 -7.29 6.99
N ALA A 126 13.26 -8.53 7.11
CA ALA A 126 12.94 -9.11 8.42
C ALA A 126 14.19 -9.25 9.27
N ARG A 127 15.31 -9.65 8.66
CA ARG A 127 16.56 -9.79 9.39
C ARG A 127 17.13 -8.46 9.84
N VAL A 128 17.11 -7.48 8.94
CA VAL A 128 17.67 -6.16 9.26
C VAL A 128 16.90 -5.51 10.41
N PHE A 129 15.58 -5.64 10.43
CA PHE A 129 14.76 -5.01 11.45
C PHE A 129 14.42 -5.96 12.60
N GLU A 130 15.14 -7.08 12.68
CA GLU A 130 15.04 -8.02 13.79
C GLU A 130 13.64 -8.57 13.98
N ARG A 131 12.95 -8.80 12.87
CA ARG A 131 11.66 -9.49 12.87
C ARG A 131 11.88 -10.96 12.62
N THR A 132 12.72 -11.57 13.46
CA THR A 132 13.14 -12.95 13.25
C THR A 132 12.01 -13.95 13.44
N ASP A 133 10.96 -13.57 14.18
CA ASP A 133 9.78 -14.41 14.31
C ASP A 133 9.01 -14.55 13.00
N LEU A 134 9.23 -13.62 12.05
CA LEU A 134 8.57 -13.70 10.74
C LEU A 134 9.38 -14.49 9.72
N VAL A 135 10.66 -14.77 10.01
CA VAL A 135 11.49 -15.53 9.07
C VAL A 135 10.88 -16.87 8.72
N PRO A 136 10.43 -17.69 9.70
CA PRO A 136 9.82 -18.97 9.34
C PRO A 136 8.56 -18.81 8.50
N VAL A 137 7.79 -17.77 8.76
CA VAL A 137 6.57 -17.50 7.98
C VAL A 137 6.94 -17.23 6.52
N LEU A 138 7.93 -16.35 6.33
CA LEU A 138 8.36 -16.00 4.97
C LEU A 138 8.93 -17.21 4.25
N GLU A 139 9.71 -18.04 4.96
CA GLU A 139 10.28 -19.24 4.36
C GLU A 139 9.21 -20.27 4.01
N GLU A 140 8.19 -20.38 4.84
CA GLU A 140 7.09 -21.29 4.56
C GLU A 140 6.43 -20.95 3.22
N TYR A 141 6.16 -19.67 2.97
CA TYR A 141 5.51 -19.28 1.74
C TYR A 141 6.46 -19.29 0.54
N ALA A 142 7.74 -19.09 0.77
CA ALA A 142 8.72 -19.19 -0.31
C ALA A 142 8.86 -20.61 -0.83
N ALA A 143 8.56 -21.60 -0.01
CA ALA A 143 8.69 -23.00 -0.38
C ALA A 143 7.47 -23.55 -1.12
N ARG A 144 6.39 -22.81 -1.20
CA ARG A 144 5.15 -23.27 -1.85
C ARG A 144 5.21 -23.27 -3.36
#